data_2c4ec28614da2a8a7bfd0e95af715679
#
_entry.id   2c4ec28614da2a8a7bfd0e95af715679
#
_cell.length_a   1.000
_cell.length_b   1.000
_cell.length_c   1.000
_cell.angle_alpha   90.00
_cell.angle_beta   90.00
_cell.angle_gamma   90.00
#
_symmetry.space_group_name_H-M   'P 1'
#
loop_
_entity.id
_entity.type
_entity.pdbx_description
1 polymer ?
#
loop_
_entity_poly.entity_id
_entity_poly.type
_entity_poly.pdbx_seq_one_letter_code
_entity_poly.pdbx_strand_id
1 'polypeptide(L)'
;GETLDEAVRVIKKLNEDGLAVTVDYLGEFVENEREANEMADHCVETVERIGAEKLNAQLSVKLTSMGLDISDDVVFRNMTRILDKAKEHDVFVTIDMEDHSRCEKTLTIYKKLREKYDNVGTVLQAYLYRTEHDLENLNAYSPVLRLVKGAYKEPEEVAFPLKKDVDE
;
A
#
# COMPACT_ATOMS: atom_id res chain seq x y z
N GLY A 1 4.80 17.55 1.62
CA GLY A 1 5.81 18.28 0.87
C GLY A 1 5.77 17.93 -0.60
N GLU A 2 6.22 18.85 -1.44
CA GLU A 2 6.27 18.61 -2.89
C GLU A 2 7.53 17.85 -3.30
N THR A 3 8.52 17.81 -2.42
CA THR A 3 9.80 17.10 -2.64
C THR A 3 10.09 16.10 -1.53
N LEU A 4 10.92 15.09 -1.83
CA LEU A 4 11.34 14.11 -0.83
C LEU A 4 12.09 14.76 0.33
N ASP A 5 12.91 15.78 0.07
CA ASP A 5 13.65 16.52 1.12
C ASP A 5 12.70 17.28 2.07
N GLU A 6 11.62 17.84 1.56
CA GLU A 6 10.58 18.46 2.38
C GLU A 6 9.82 17.41 3.21
N ALA A 7 9.46 16.28 2.60
CA ALA A 7 8.80 15.18 3.29
C ALA A 7 9.68 14.68 4.44
N VAL A 8 10.98 14.46 4.21
CA VAL A 8 11.93 14.03 5.25
C VAL A 8 11.99 15.03 6.41
N ARG A 9 12.02 16.34 6.13
CA ARG A 9 12.00 17.36 7.19
C ARG A 9 10.73 17.29 8.04
N VAL A 10 9.58 17.11 7.40
CA VAL A 10 8.29 16.97 8.11
C VAL A 10 8.27 15.68 8.94
N ILE A 11 8.72 14.56 8.38
CA ILE A 11 8.79 13.27 9.10
C ILE A 11 9.66 13.41 10.35
N LYS A 12 10.85 13.99 10.25
CA LYS A 12 11.74 14.22 11.40
C LYS A 12 11.04 14.98 12.52
N LYS A 13 10.35 16.08 12.18
CA LYS A 13 9.61 16.86 13.16
C LYS A 13 8.51 16.03 13.83
N LEU A 14 7.75 15.24 13.06
CA LEU A 14 6.72 14.37 13.62
C LEU A 14 7.32 13.27 14.51
N ASN A 15 8.48 12.72 14.13
CA ASN A 15 9.18 11.73 14.95
C ASN A 15 9.72 12.34 16.26
N GLU A 16 10.17 13.60 16.25
CA GLU A 16 10.55 14.33 17.47
C GLU A 16 9.38 14.48 18.44
N ASP A 17 8.15 14.61 17.90
CA ASP A 17 6.89 14.64 18.68
C ASP A 17 6.41 13.22 19.07
N GLY A 18 7.18 12.17 18.80
CA GLY A 18 6.88 10.78 19.14
C GLY A 18 5.91 10.09 18.18
N LEU A 19 5.63 10.66 17.02
CA LEU A 19 4.70 10.12 16.02
C LEU A 19 5.42 9.24 15.01
N ALA A 20 4.85 8.05 14.73
CA ALA A 20 5.20 7.24 13.56
C ALA A 20 4.46 7.77 12.32
N VAL A 21 5.07 7.66 11.14
CA VAL A 21 4.56 8.27 9.92
C VAL A 21 4.35 7.22 8.84
N THR A 22 3.28 7.37 8.06
CA THR A 22 3.12 6.69 6.78
C THR A 22 3.39 7.67 5.65
N VAL A 23 4.30 7.30 4.75
CA VAL A 23 4.66 8.10 3.56
C VAL A 23 4.01 7.48 2.34
N ASP A 24 3.35 8.30 1.55
CA ASP A 24 2.79 7.92 0.27
C ASP A 24 3.36 8.86 -0.82
N TYR A 25 3.82 8.29 -1.93
CA TYR A 25 4.18 9.04 -3.13
C TYR A 25 2.94 9.12 -4.01
N LEU A 26 2.36 10.33 -4.10
CA LEU A 26 1.10 10.53 -4.79
C LEU A 26 1.22 10.30 -6.30
N GLY A 27 0.32 9.52 -6.83
CA GLY A 27 0.16 9.18 -8.23
C GLY A 27 -0.64 7.89 -8.36
N GLU A 28 -1.63 7.87 -9.23
CA GLU A 28 -2.51 6.73 -9.45
C GLU A 28 -2.68 6.53 -10.96
N PHE A 29 -3.06 5.29 -11.36
CA PHE A 29 -3.49 5.01 -12.74
C PHE A 29 -2.47 5.39 -13.81
N VAL A 30 -1.23 4.89 -13.65
CA VAL A 30 -0.20 5.04 -14.69
C VAL A 30 -0.66 4.41 -16.01
N GLU A 31 -0.30 5.03 -17.13
CA GLU A 31 -0.80 4.65 -18.45
C GLU A 31 0.08 3.62 -19.15
N ASN A 32 1.32 3.49 -18.74
CA ASN A 32 2.29 2.61 -19.39
C ASN A 32 3.36 2.10 -18.40
N GLU A 33 4.10 1.08 -18.83
CA GLU A 33 5.15 0.44 -18.04
C GLU A 33 6.26 1.41 -17.62
N ARG A 34 6.63 2.37 -18.47
CA ARG A 34 7.66 3.36 -18.14
C ARG A 34 7.24 4.20 -16.94
N GLU A 35 6.02 4.70 -16.92
CA GLU A 35 5.49 5.48 -15.80
C GLU A 35 5.43 4.65 -14.52
N ALA A 36 5.00 3.37 -14.62
CA ALA A 36 4.98 2.46 -13.48
C ALA A 36 6.39 2.23 -12.92
N ASN A 37 7.39 2.10 -13.77
CA ASN A 37 8.78 1.93 -13.36
C ASN A 37 9.34 3.22 -12.70
N GLU A 38 9.02 4.40 -13.24
CA GLU A 38 9.39 5.70 -12.64
C GLU A 38 8.77 5.87 -11.25
N MET A 39 7.51 5.50 -11.07
CA MET A 39 6.85 5.50 -9.75
C MET A 39 7.54 4.54 -8.77
N ALA A 40 7.93 3.35 -9.23
CA ALA A 40 8.68 2.41 -8.40
C ALA A 40 10.06 2.95 -8.02
N ASP A 41 10.75 3.66 -8.93
CA ASP A 41 12.03 4.31 -8.64
C ASP A 41 11.89 5.35 -7.51
N HIS A 42 10.86 6.18 -7.53
CA HIS A 42 10.57 7.12 -6.44
C HIS A 42 10.26 6.44 -5.11
N CYS A 43 9.54 5.30 -5.14
CA CYS A 43 9.30 4.52 -3.93
C CYS A 43 10.60 3.92 -3.37
N VAL A 44 11.48 3.41 -4.23
CA VAL A 44 12.79 2.89 -3.84
C VAL A 44 13.65 4.00 -3.20
N GLU A 45 13.73 5.18 -3.82
CA GLU A 45 14.43 6.34 -3.27
C GLU A 45 13.88 6.76 -1.90
N THR A 46 12.54 6.75 -1.76
CA THR A 46 11.88 7.07 -0.50
C THR A 46 12.27 6.08 0.61
N VAL A 47 12.27 4.78 0.31
CA VAL A 47 12.69 3.72 1.24
C VAL A 47 14.15 3.91 1.66
N GLU A 48 15.05 4.18 0.71
CA GLU A 48 16.47 4.43 0.99
C GLU A 48 16.64 5.62 1.94
N ARG A 49 15.90 6.70 1.71
CA ARG A 49 15.94 7.90 2.58
C ARG A 49 15.40 7.62 3.98
N ILE A 50 14.30 6.86 4.10
CA ILE A 50 13.76 6.44 5.41
C ILE A 50 14.83 5.67 6.18
N GLY A 51 15.48 4.70 5.57
CA GLY A 51 16.51 3.87 6.20
C GLY A 51 17.78 4.66 6.53
N ALA A 52 18.34 5.40 5.57
CA ALA A 52 19.57 6.17 5.74
C ALA A 52 19.47 7.22 6.86
N GLU A 53 18.30 7.83 6.99
CA GLU A 53 18.05 8.86 8.01
C GLU A 53 17.40 8.31 9.29
N LYS A 54 17.19 6.97 9.36
CA LYS A 54 16.61 6.26 10.50
C LYS A 54 15.26 6.83 10.94
N LEU A 55 14.41 7.16 9.98
CA LEU A 55 13.10 7.72 10.23
C LEU A 55 12.13 6.65 10.75
N ASN A 56 11.31 7.00 11.74
CA ASN A 56 10.18 6.17 12.17
C ASN A 56 9.03 6.37 11.17
N ALA A 57 9.15 5.71 10.03
CA ALA A 57 8.21 5.82 8.92
C ALA A 57 8.09 4.50 8.17
N GLN A 58 6.92 4.26 7.59
CA GLN A 58 6.64 3.20 6.64
C GLN A 58 6.20 3.78 5.30
N LEU A 59 6.36 3.00 4.23
CA LEU A 59 5.88 3.36 2.91
C LEU A 59 4.47 2.81 2.69
N SER A 60 3.58 3.61 2.09
CA SER A 60 2.29 3.15 1.54
C SER A 60 2.33 3.26 0.03
N VAL A 61 1.78 2.25 -0.69
CA VAL A 61 1.77 2.21 -2.16
C VAL A 61 0.42 1.76 -2.69
N LYS A 62 0.03 2.27 -3.85
CA LYS A 62 -1.12 1.79 -4.62
C LYS A 62 -0.64 0.94 -5.80
N LEU A 63 -1.21 -0.23 -6.00
CA LEU A 63 -0.75 -1.11 -7.06
C LEU A 63 -1.05 -0.56 -8.46
N THR A 64 -2.05 0.30 -8.62
CA THR A 64 -2.30 0.98 -9.91
C THR A 64 -1.14 1.88 -10.31
N SER A 65 -0.45 2.51 -9.36
CA SER A 65 0.78 3.26 -9.65
C SER A 65 1.97 2.37 -9.99
N MET A 66 1.93 1.10 -9.60
CA MET A 66 2.99 0.12 -9.88
C MET A 66 2.75 -0.70 -11.14
N GLY A 67 1.63 -0.46 -11.85
CA GLY A 67 1.28 -1.11 -13.12
C GLY A 67 0.25 -2.22 -13.01
N LEU A 68 -0.60 -2.26 -11.97
CA LEU A 68 -1.64 -3.28 -11.78
C LEU A 68 -2.56 -3.43 -12.98
N ASP A 69 -2.94 -2.31 -13.63
CA ASP A 69 -3.85 -2.29 -14.77
C ASP A 69 -3.12 -2.54 -16.11
N ILE A 70 -1.79 -2.61 -16.10
CA ILE A 70 -0.96 -2.85 -17.28
C ILE A 70 -0.63 -4.32 -17.42
N SER A 71 0.00 -4.91 -16.39
CA SER A 71 0.45 -6.31 -16.42
C SER A 71 0.79 -6.81 -15.03
N ASP A 72 0.44 -8.07 -14.74
CA ASP A 72 0.81 -8.75 -13.49
C ASP A 72 2.34 -8.82 -13.35
N ASP A 73 3.08 -9.02 -14.45
CA ASP A 73 4.54 -9.07 -14.42
C ASP A 73 5.15 -7.71 -14.06
N VAL A 74 4.60 -6.61 -14.58
CA VAL A 74 5.08 -5.25 -14.30
C VAL A 74 4.86 -4.91 -12.83
N VAL A 75 3.65 -5.08 -12.32
CA VAL A 75 3.34 -4.77 -10.91
C VAL A 75 4.15 -5.64 -9.96
N PHE A 76 4.29 -6.92 -10.25
CA PHE A 76 5.03 -7.85 -9.39
C PHE A 76 6.53 -7.51 -9.36
N ARG A 77 7.13 -7.21 -10.51
CA ARG A 77 8.54 -6.79 -10.62
C ARG A 77 8.79 -5.48 -9.85
N ASN A 78 7.93 -4.48 -10.03
CA ASN A 78 8.04 -3.20 -9.33
C ASN A 78 7.91 -3.35 -7.82
N MET A 79 6.93 -4.12 -7.36
CA MET A 79 6.76 -4.40 -5.93
C MET A 79 7.94 -5.19 -5.33
N THR A 80 8.50 -6.15 -6.07
CA THR A 80 9.69 -6.90 -5.65
C THR A 80 10.89 -5.96 -5.44
N ARG A 81 11.14 -5.03 -6.38
CA ARG A 81 12.21 -4.03 -6.26
C ARG A 81 12.05 -3.17 -4.99
N ILE A 82 10.83 -2.70 -4.74
CA ILE A 82 10.53 -1.89 -3.55
C ILE A 82 10.73 -2.70 -2.27
N LEU A 83 10.19 -3.93 -2.21
CA LEU A 83 10.24 -4.78 -1.02
C LEU A 83 11.65 -5.28 -0.71
N ASP A 84 12.45 -5.60 -1.72
CA ASP A 84 13.87 -5.95 -1.52
C ASP A 84 14.63 -4.79 -0.88
N LYS A 85 14.45 -3.57 -1.41
CA LYS A 85 15.09 -2.39 -0.85
C LYS A 85 14.55 -2.05 0.54
N ALA A 86 13.26 -2.16 0.75
CA ALA A 86 12.64 -1.94 2.06
C ALA A 86 13.16 -2.93 3.11
N LYS A 87 13.38 -4.19 2.74
CA LYS A 87 13.98 -5.19 3.62
C LYS A 87 15.43 -4.87 4.00
N GLU A 88 16.23 -4.38 3.05
CA GLU A 88 17.60 -3.92 3.32
C GLU A 88 17.66 -2.79 4.36
N HIS A 89 16.64 -1.94 4.40
CA HIS A 89 16.57 -0.75 5.25
C HIS A 89 15.63 -0.92 6.47
N ASP A 90 15.09 -2.11 6.70
CA ASP A 90 14.12 -2.40 7.78
C ASP A 90 12.87 -1.50 7.71
N VAL A 91 12.38 -1.27 6.49
CA VAL A 91 11.18 -0.47 6.23
C VAL A 91 10.00 -1.38 5.93
N PHE A 92 8.87 -1.11 6.57
CA PHE A 92 7.61 -1.78 6.29
C PHE A 92 6.86 -1.10 5.15
N VAL A 93 6.24 -1.89 4.27
CA VAL A 93 5.46 -1.40 3.12
C VAL A 93 4.02 -1.88 3.24
N THR A 94 3.07 -0.94 3.17
CA THR A 94 1.64 -1.26 3.12
C THR A 94 1.11 -1.06 1.71
N ILE A 95 0.47 -2.09 1.16
CA ILE A 95 -0.29 -2.01 -0.09
C ILE A 95 -1.68 -1.49 0.24
N ASP A 96 -2.00 -0.29 -0.23
CA ASP A 96 -3.33 0.31 -0.05
C ASP A 96 -4.38 -0.45 -0.85
N MET A 97 -5.61 -0.49 -0.33
CA MET A 97 -6.75 -1.00 -1.07
C MET A 97 -7.39 0.13 -1.87
N GLU A 98 -7.69 -0.17 -3.11
CA GLU A 98 -8.33 0.74 -4.05
C GLU A 98 -9.81 0.39 -4.21
N ASP A 99 -10.43 0.72 -5.34
CA ASP A 99 -11.84 0.44 -5.58
C ASP A 99 -12.15 -1.07 -5.62
N HIS A 100 -13.41 -1.42 -5.43
CA HIS A 100 -13.88 -2.80 -5.39
C HIS A 100 -13.43 -3.64 -6.59
N SER A 101 -13.43 -3.06 -7.80
CA SER A 101 -13.06 -3.78 -9.03
C SER A 101 -11.62 -4.33 -9.01
N ARG A 102 -10.74 -3.71 -8.21
CA ARG A 102 -9.32 -4.08 -8.08
C ARG A 102 -9.00 -4.90 -6.84
N CYS A 103 -9.97 -5.09 -5.92
CA CYS A 103 -9.74 -5.82 -4.67
C CYS A 103 -9.16 -7.22 -4.89
N GLU A 104 -9.78 -8.02 -5.75
CA GLU A 104 -9.36 -9.40 -5.99
C GLU A 104 -7.92 -9.48 -6.52
N LYS A 105 -7.60 -8.64 -7.49
CA LYS A 105 -6.28 -8.60 -8.11
C LYS A 105 -5.22 -8.10 -7.13
N THR A 106 -5.54 -7.08 -6.34
CA THR A 106 -4.66 -6.56 -5.27
C THR A 106 -4.35 -7.63 -4.25
N LEU A 107 -5.36 -8.36 -3.76
CA LEU A 107 -5.16 -9.42 -2.77
C LEU A 107 -4.39 -10.61 -3.36
N THR A 108 -4.58 -10.94 -4.65
CA THR A 108 -3.82 -11.98 -5.33
C THR A 108 -2.33 -11.64 -5.39
N ILE A 109 -1.99 -10.40 -5.75
CA ILE A 109 -0.60 -9.93 -5.76
C ILE A 109 -0.03 -9.89 -4.33
N TYR A 110 -0.80 -9.37 -3.37
CA TYR A 110 -0.39 -9.34 -1.95
C TYR A 110 -0.01 -10.73 -1.42
N LYS A 111 -0.86 -11.74 -1.65
CA LYS A 111 -0.60 -13.13 -1.22
C LYS A 111 0.74 -13.64 -1.77
N LYS A 112 0.99 -13.47 -3.07
CA LYS A 112 2.25 -13.86 -3.72
C LYS A 112 3.46 -13.15 -3.13
N LEU A 113 3.32 -11.87 -2.80
CA LEU A 113 4.39 -11.09 -2.17
C LEU A 113 4.60 -11.54 -0.71
N ARG A 114 3.52 -11.79 0.03
CA ARG A 114 3.57 -12.21 1.43
C ARG A 114 4.23 -13.57 1.63
N GLU A 115 4.17 -14.46 0.65
CA GLU A 115 4.90 -15.73 0.66
C GLU A 115 6.43 -15.54 0.65
N LYS A 116 6.92 -14.41 0.16
CA LYS A 116 8.36 -14.10 0.02
C LYS A 116 8.87 -13.06 1.02
N TYR A 117 7.98 -12.19 1.49
CA TYR A 117 8.32 -11.01 2.28
C TYR A 117 7.51 -10.96 3.58
N ASP A 118 8.18 -10.66 4.69
CA ASP A 118 7.56 -10.41 5.99
C ASP A 118 7.30 -8.92 6.27
N ASN A 119 7.91 -8.03 5.46
CA ASN A 119 7.82 -6.58 5.58
C ASN A 119 6.75 -5.95 4.67
N VAL A 120 5.70 -6.68 4.36
CA VAL A 120 4.57 -6.20 3.55
C VAL A 120 3.23 -6.47 4.23
N GLY A 121 2.35 -5.46 4.23
CA GLY A 121 0.98 -5.53 4.69
C GLY A 121 0.01 -5.04 3.64
N THR A 122 -1.29 -5.13 3.92
CA THR A 122 -2.33 -4.57 3.06
C THR A 122 -3.46 -3.95 3.86
N VAL A 123 -4.48 -3.48 3.17
CA VAL A 123 -5.64 -2.77 3.74
C VAL A 123 -6.92 -3.51 3.36
N LEU A 124 -7.84 -3.64 4.30
CA LEU A 124 -9.21 -4.08 4.04
C LEU A 124 -10.19 -2.95 4.36
N GLN A 125 -11.28 -2.85 3.59
CA GLN A 125 -12.29 -1.81 3.72
C GLN A 125 -13.57 -2.43 4.29
N ALA A 126 -13.93 -2.09 5.54
CA ALA A 126 -15.06 -2.70 6.27
C ALA A 126 -16.41 -2.54 5.57
N TYR A 127 -16.59 -1.48 4.75
CA TYR A 127 -17.87 -1.26 4.06
C TYR A 127 -18.15 -2.24 2.90
N LEU A 128 -17.12 -2.97 2.42
CA LEU A 128 -17.30 -3.97 1.36
C LEU A 128 -17.86 -5.28 1.92
N TYR A 129 -18.90 -5.83 1.32
CA TYR A 129 -19.48 -7.12 1.75
C TYR A 129 -18.48 -8.28 1.70
N ARG A 130 -17.48 -8.22 0.83
CA ARG A 130 -16.47 -9.26 0.68
C ARG A 130 -15.40 -9.28 1.78
N THR A 131 -15.30 -8.23 2.61
CA THR A 131 -14.17 -8.02 3.53
C THR A 131 -14.01 -9.15 4.54
N GLU A 132 -15.11 -9.68 5.10
CA GLU A 132 -15.06 -10.80 6.04
C GLU A 132 -14.46 -12.05 5.37
N HIS A 133 -14.95 -12.38 4.18
CA HIS A 133 -14.43 -13.51 3.41
C HIS A 133 -12.97 -13.31 2.99
N ASP A 134 -12.58 -12.11 2.60
CA ASP A 134 -11.19 -11.78 2.28
C ASP A 134 -10.28 -11.95 3.50
N LEU A 135 -10.74 -11.53 4.68
CA LEU A 135 -10.00 -11.69 5.94
C LEU A 135 -9.76 -13.19 6.25
N GLU A 136 -10.79 -14.02 6.12
CA GLU A 136 -10.67 -15.47 6.31
C GLU A 136 -9.64 -16.09 5.36
N ASN A 137 -9.68 -15.71 4.08
CA ASN A 137 -8.76 -16.21 3.05
C ASN A 137 -7.31 -15.75 3.27
N LEU A 138 -7.10 -14.63 3.95
CA LEU A 138 -5.76 -14.12 4.25
C LEU A 138 -5.13 -14.78 5.48
N ASN A 139 -5.88 -15.43 6.35
CA ASN A 139 -5.37 -16.03 7.59
C ASN A 139 -4.18 -16.97 7.36
N ALA A 140 -4.19 -17.74 6.27
CA ALA A 140 -3.10 -18.67 5.94
C ALA A 140 -1.76 -17.96 5.64
N TYR A 141 -1.76 -16.67 5.39
CA TYR A 141 -0.59 -15.87 5.01
C TYR A 141 -0.01 -15.07 6.19
N SER A 142 -0.52 -15.27 7.41
CA SER A 142 -0.12 -14.46 8.59
C SER A 142 -0.13 -12.95 8.28
N PRO A 143 -1.27 -12.40 7.86
CA PRO A 143 -1.33 -11.07 7.27
C PRO A 143 -1.05 -9.97 8.30
N VAL A 144 -0.45 -8.86 7.85
CA VAL A 144 -0.44 -7.59 8.56
C VAL A 144 -1.45 -6.67 7.88
N LEU A 145 -2.47 -6.27 8.61
CA LEU A 145 -3.64 -5.59 8.04
C LEU A 145 -3.90 -4.25 8.71
N ARG A 146 -4.27 -3.27 7.89
CA ARG A 146 -4.92 -2.03 8.32
C ARG A 146 -6.39 -2.12 7.94
N LEU A 147 -7.29 -2.07 8.91
CA LEU A 147 -8.72 -2.03 8.65
C LEU A 147 -9.18 -0.58 8.61
N VAL A 148 -9.86 -0.20 7.53
CA VAL A 148 -10.47 1.11 7.32
C VAL A 148 -11.95 0.98 7.01
N LYS A 149 -12.73 2.06 7.15
CA LYS A 149 -14.17 2.01 6.86
C LYS A 149 -14.45 1.83 5.37
N GLY A 150 -13.75 2.55 4.53
CA GLY A 150 -13.89 2.60 3.09
C GLY A 150 -13.85 4.04 2.59
N ALA A 151 -13.24 4.26 1.42
CA ALA A 151 -12.95 5.58 0.88
C ALA A 151 -13.58 5.87 -0.49
N TYR A 152 -13.94 4.83 -1.23
CA TYR A 152 -14.47 4.96 -2.59
C TYR A 152 -16.00 5.03 -2.60
N LYS A 153 -16.55 5.67 -3.62
CA LYS A 153 -17.99 5.67 -3.86
C LYS A 153 -18.35 4.40 -4.61
N GLU A 154 -18.67 3.36 -3.85
CA GLU A 154 -19.05 2.06 -4.37
C GLU A 154 -20.58 1.91 -4.50
N PRO A 155 -21.07 1.08 -5.45
CA PRO A 155 -22.49 0.79 -5.56
C PRO A 155 -22.98 -0.10 -4.40
N GLU A 156 -24.29 -0.01 -4.10
CA GLU A 156 -24.93 -0.75 -2.99
C GLU A 156 -24.87 -2.28 -3.15
N GLU A 157 -24.63 -2.77 -4.35
CA GLU A 157 -24.46 -4.20 -4.64
C GLU A 157 -23.17 -4.79 -4.06
N VAL A 158 -22.17 -3.95 -3.74
CA VAL A 158 -20.86 -4.41 -3.25
C VAL A 158 -20.46 -3.82 -1.91
N ALA A 159 -21.13 -2.76 -1.45
CA ALA A 159 -20.80 -2.06 -0.22
C ALA A 159 -22.02 -1.59 0.56
N PHE A 160 -21.89 -1.50 1.88
CA PHE A 160 -22.90 -0.89 2.75
C PHE A 160 -23.09 0.59 2.40
N PRO A 161 -24.34 1.03 2.09
CA PRO A 161 -24.58 2.41 1.67
C PRO A 161 -24.55 3.41 2.82
N LEU A 162 -24.80 2.96 4.05
CA LEU A 162 -24.91 3.82 5.22
C LEU A 162 -23.76 3.57 6.19
N LYS A 163 -23.14 4.65 6.63
CA LYS A 163 -22.02 4.61 7.59
C LYS A 163 -22.36 3.83 8.87
N LYS A 164 -23.60 3.94 9.37
CA LYS A 164 -24.03 3.22 10.58
C LYS A 164 -23.93 1.70 10.43
N ASP A 165 -24.17 1.17 9.22
CA ASP A 165 -24.13 -0.27 8.96
C ASP A 165 -22.67 -0.80 8.84
N VAL A 166 -21.70 0.11 8.72
CA VAL A 166 -20.26 -0.20 8.74
C VAL A 166 -19.69 -0.12 10.15
N ASP A 167 -20.37 0.64 11.03
CA ASP A 167 -19.89 0.88 12.40
C ASP A 167 -20.36 -0.22 13.40
N GLU A 168 -21.32 -1.08 12.98
CA GLU A 168 -21.81 -2.25 13.71
C GLU A 168 -20.98 -3.52 13.42
#